data_56a80d3c75742b45a171aa0ec24044ca
#
_entry.id   56a80d3c75742b45a171aa0ec24044ca
#
_cell.length_a   1.000
_cell.length_b   1.000
_cell.length_c   1.000
_cell.angle_alpha   90.00
_cell.angle_beta   90.00
_cell.angle_gamma   90.00
#
_symmetry.space_group_name_H-M   'P 1'
#
loop_
_entity.id
_entity.type
_entity.pdbx_description
1 polymer ?
#
loop_
_entity_poly.entity_id
_entity_poly.type
_entity_poly.pdbx_seq_one_letter_code
_entity_poly.pdbx_strand_id
1 'polypeptide(L)'
;MRKSLLAAAVAGAVLLSAGVQAQEPAAPEGYQLQQVLIMSRHNLRAPLANNGSVLEQSTPKSWPEWDVPGGQLTTKGGVLEVYMGHYMREWLAQQGVVTSGECPPENAVYAYANSLQRTVATAQFFITGAFPGCGVTVHHQEKMGTMDPTFNPVITDDSAAFSEKAVQAMEKRSEEHTS
;
A
#
# COMPACT_ATOMS: atom_id res chain seq x y z
N MET A 1 -47.54 -18.00 -14.52
CA MET A 1 -46.40 -18.93 -14.63
C MET A 1 -45.12 -18.32 -15.19
N ARG A 2 -45.13 -17.36 -16.15
CA ARG A 2 -43.88 -16.74 -16.70
C ARG A 2 -43.11 -15.86 -15.72
N LYS A 3 -43.77 -15.20 -14.75
CA LYS A 3 -43.11 -14.32 -13.76
C LYS A 3 -42.32 -15.08 -12.69
N SER A 4 -42.73 -16.30 -12.35
CA SER A 4 -42.04 -17.13 -11.35
C SER A 4 -40.76 -17.76 -11.87
N LEU A 5 -40.68 -18.04 -13.17
CA LEU A 5 -39.47 -18.58 -13.82
C LEU A 5 -38.36 -17.54 -13.94
N LEU A 6 -38.72 -16.27 -14.16
CA LEU A 6 -37.76 -15.18 -14.21
C LEU A 6 -37.14 -14.89 -12.81
N ALA A 7 -37.95 -14.96 -11.76
CA ALA A 7 -37.45 -14.77 -10.38
C ALA A 7 -36.51 -15.90 -9.94
N ALA A 8 -36.78 -17.14 -10.35
CA ALA A 8 -35.87 -18.25 -10.06
C ALA A 8 -34.56 -18.18 -10.84
N ALA A 9 -34.57 -17.69 -12.08
CA ALA A 9 -33.35 -17.50 -12.87
C ALA A 9 -32.44 -16.39 -12.34
N VAL A 10 -33.02 -15.29 -11.84
CA VAL A 10 -32.25 -14.18 -11.23
C VAL A 10 -31.66 -14.60 -9.88
N ALA A 11 -32.39 -15.34 -9.05
CA ALA A 11 -31.88 -15.86 -7.79
C ALA A 11 -30.75 -16.87 -8.00
N GLY A 12 -30.83 -17.72 -9.02
CA GLY A 12 -29.79 -18.67 -9.39
C GLY A 12 -28.49 -17.98 -9.91
N ALA A 13 -28.62 -16.89 -10.66
CA ALA A 13 -27.48 -16.13 -11.17
C ALA A 13 -26.72 -15.37 -10.05
N VAL A 14 -27.43 -14.89 -9.02
CA VAL A 14 -26.81 -14.24 -7.85
C VAL A 14 -26.05 -15.23 -6.98
N LEU A 15 -26.51 -16.47 -6.88
CA LEU A 15 -25.83 -17.52 -6.10
C LEU A 15 -24.58 -18.07 -6.80
N LEU A 16 -24.45 -17.94 -8.12
CA LEU A 16 -23.29 -18.38 -8.88
C LEU A 16 -22.16 -17.34 -8.93
N SER A 17 -22.43 -16.09 -8.55
CA SER A 17 -21.44 -15.04 -8.43
C SER A 17 -20.77 -14.95 -7.05
N ALA A 18 -21.14 -15.78 -6.10
CA ALA A 18 -20.54 -15.84 -4.79
C ALA A 18 -19.26 -16.70 -4.83
N GLY A 19 -18.13 -16.05 -4.98
CA GLY A 19 -16.88 -16.59 -4.45
C GLY A 19 -15.89 -17.20 -5.43
N VAL A 20 -15.17 -16.37 -6.17
CA VAL A 20 -13.73 -16.61 -6.31
C VAL A 20 -13.06 -15.77 -5.23
N GLN A 21 -13.12 -16.19 -3.99
CA GLN A 21 -12.16 -15.75 -2.99
C GLN A 21 -10.85 -16.46 -3.31
N ALA A 22 -9.82 -15.68 -3.61
CA ALA A 22 -8.47 -16.20 -3.63
C ALA A 22 -8.21 -16.79 -2.23
N GLN A 23 -8.11 -18.10 -2.14
CA GLN A 23 -7.76 -18.76 -0.89
C GLN A 23 -6.30 -18.43 -0.61
N GLU A 24 -6.06 -17.60 0.41
CA GLU A 24 -4.69 -17.41 0.90
C GLU A 24 -4.14 -18.76 1.36
N PRO A 25 -2.85 -19.05 1.08
CA PRO A 25 -2.24 -20.29 1.55
C PRO A 25 -2.35 -20.36 3.07
N ALA A 26 -2.91 -21.45 3.57
CA ALA A 26 -2.94 -21.71 5.01
C ALA A 26 -1.51 -21.74 5.58
N ALA A 27 -1.34 -21.26 6.80
CA ALA A 27 -0.07 -21.40 7.50
C ALA A 27 0.35 -22.87 7.53
N PRO A 28 1.65 -23.20 7.35
CA PRO A 28 2.13 -24.57 7.46
C PRO A 28 1.74 -25.17 8.82
N GLU A 29 1.41 -26.46 8.84
CA GLU A 29 1.07 -27.14 10.10
C GLU A 29 2.21 -27.00 11.14
N GLY A 30 1.86 -26.69 12.37
CA GLY A 30 2.81 -26.53 13.48
C GLY A 30 3.43 -25.14 13.59
N TYR A 31 3.08 -24.20 12.70
CA TYR A 31 3.53 -22.80 12.78
C TYR A 31 2.42 -21.89 13.28
N GLN A 32 2.78 -20.94 14.12
CA GLN A 32 1.91 -19.87 14.59
C GLN A 32 2.53 -18.51 14.23
N LEU A 33 1.76 -17.65 13.59
CA LEU A 33 2.20 -16.30 13.26
C LEU A 33 2.39 -15.49 14.55
N GLN A 34 3.59 -14.97 14.78
CA GLN A 34 3.95 -14.20 15.96
C GLN A 34 4.09 -12.71 15.69
N GLN A 35 4.56 -12.36 14.49
CA GLN A 35 4.84 -10.99 14.12
C GLN A 35 4.66 -10.78 12.61
N VAL A 36 4.22 -9.59 12.23
CA VAL A 36 4.09 -9.17 10.84
C VAL A 36 4.86 -7.89 10.62
N LEU A 37 5.73 -7.88 9.61
CA LEU A 37 6.41 -6.69 9.12
C LEU A 37 5.78 -6.28 7.79
N ILE A 38 5.17 -5.11 7.77
CA ILE A 38 4.56 -4.55 6.55
C ILE A 38 5.47 -3.44 6.03
N MET A 39 6.00 -3.63 4.82
CA MET A 39 6.71 -2.59 4.08
C MET A 39 5.88 -2.16 2.89
N SER A 40 5.56 -0.88 2.78
CA SER A 40 4.80 -0.36 1.67
C SER A 40 5.38 0.93 1.12
N ARG A 41 5.08 1.21 -0.14
CA ARG A 41 5.27 2.51 -0.75
C ARG A 41 4.07 3.40 -0.37
N HIS A 42 4.25 4.74 -0.45
CA HIS A 42 3.11 5.66 -0.37
C HIS A 42 2.05 5.32 -1.43
N ASN A 43 0.81 5.59 -1.12
CA ASN A 43 -0.31 5.44 -2.05
C ASN A 43 -0.31 6.53 -3.15
N LEU A 44 -1.41 6.74 -3.84
CA LEU A 44 -1.51 7.68 -4.98
C LEU A 44 -1.16 9.11 -4.55
N ARG A 45 -0.18 9.69 -5.20
CA ARG A 45 0.25 11.07 -5.00
C ARG A 45 0.07 11.90 -6.28
N ALA A 46 -0.02 13.21 -6.16
CA ALA A 46 0.10 14.11 -7.29
C ALA A 46 1.51 14.00 -7.92
N PRO A 47 1.65 14.17 -9.24
CA PRO A 47 2.94 14.16 -9.91
C PRO A 47 3.90 15.20 -9.32
N LEU A 48 5.20 14.95 -9.43
CA LEU A 48 6.25 15.95 -9.17
C LEU A 48 6.36 16.85 -10.40
N ALA A 49 5.28 17.57 -10.72
CA ALA A 49 5.21 18.48 -11.83
C ALA A 49 5.58 19.88 -11.35
N ASN A 50 6.84 20.26 -11.54
CA ASN A 50 7.27 21.66 -11.43
C ASN A 50 7.41 22.22 -12.84
N ASN A 51 7.32 23.54 -12.98
CA ASN A 51 7.61 24.23 -14.24
C ASN A 51 8.96 23.78 -14.80
N GLY A 52 8.97 23.35 -16.07
CA GLY A 52 10.13 22.73 -16.70
C GLY A 52 10.32 21.25 -16.41
N SER A 53 9.36 20.59 -15.75
CA SER A 53 9.40 19.16 -15.48
C SER A 53 9.33 18.31 -16.75
N VAL A 54 9.80 17.07 -16.66
CA VAL A 54 9.68 16.09 -17.76
C VAL A 54 8.23 15.91 -18.20
N LEU A 55 7.28 16.01 -17.28
CA LEU A 55 5.84 15.93 -17.59
C LEU A 55 5.38 17.06 -18.50
N GLU A 56 5.80 18.30 -18.24
CA GLU A 56 5.47 19.45 -19.06
C GLU A 56 6.08 19.36 -20.47
N GLN A 57 7.29 18.81 -20.55
CA GLN A 57 8.02 18.65 -21.80
C GLN A 57 7.60 17.43 -22.63
N SER A 58 6.94 16.45 -22.01
CA SER A 58 6.61 15.17 -22.65
C SER A 58 5.43 15.23 -23.61
N THR A 59 4.55 16.20 -23.46
CA THR A 59 3.34 16.34 -24.29
C THR A 59 2.82 17.78 -24.29
N PRO A 60 2.28 18.27 -25.44
CA PRO A 60 1.58 19.56 -25.49
C PRO A 60 0.17 19.50 -24.87
N LYS A 61 -0.30 18.33 -24.46
CA LYS A 61 -1.62 18.18 -23.82
C LYS A 61 -1.57 18.67 -22.38
N SER A 62 -2.62 19.36 -21.95
CA SER A 62 -2.78 19.74 -20.55
C SER A 62 -2.95 18.52 -19.67
N TRP A 63 -2.25 18.50 -18.54
CA TRP A 63 -2.43 17.49 -17.51
C TRP A 63 -3.65 17.82 -16.65
N PRO A 64 -4.33 16.81 -16.09
CA PRO A 64 -5.42 17.04 -15.13
C PRO A 64 -4.95 17.86 -13.93
N GLU A 65 -5.82 18.70 -13.42
CA GLU A 65 -5.61 19.34 -12.13
C GLU A 65 -5.73 18.30 -11.00
N TRP A 66 -4.88 18.45 -9.99
CA TRP A 66 -4.85 17.56 -8.85
C TRP A 66 -5.40 18.27 -7.62
N ASP A 67 -6.06 17.52 -6.73
CA ASP A 67 -6.67 18.00 -5.49
C ASP A 67 -5.65 18.42 -4.42
N VAL A 68 -4.36 18.17 -4.65
CA VAL A 68 -3.26 18.46 -3.74
C VAL A 68 -2.02 18.98 -4.49
N PRO A 69 -1.12 19.69 -3.82
CA PRO A 69 0.15 20.10 -4.41
C PRO A 69 0.98 18.93 -4.93
N GLY A 70 1.86 19.21 -5.91
CA GLY A 70 2.74 18.21 -6.50
C GLY A 70 3.54 17.41 -5.45
N GLY A 71 3.58 16.09 -5.61
CA GLY A 71 4.29 15.19 -4.72
C GLY A 71 3.57 14.82 -3.43
N GLN A 72 2.43 15.40 -3.13
CA GLN A 72 1.63 15.07 -1.95
C GLN A 72 0.64 13.93 -2.22
N LEU A 73 0.29 13.20 -1.17
CA LEU A 73 -0.74 12.16 -1.21
C LEU A 73 -2.07 12.77 -1.61
N THR A 74 -2.75 12.18 -2.59
CA THR A 74 -4.09 12.61 -3.01
C THR A 74 -5.16 12.16 -2.01
N THR A 75 -6.30 12.84 -1.99
CA THR A 75 -7.47 12.42 -1.19
C THR A 75 -7.88 10.98 -1.54
N LYS A 76 -7.89 10.63 -2.83
CA LYS A 76 -8.17 9.27 -3.28
C LYS A 76 -7.14 8.27 -2.74
N GLY A 77 -5.87 8.62 -2.73
CA GLY A 77 -4.80 7.78 -2.16
C GLY A 77 -5.03 7.52 -0.67
N GLY A 78 -5.44 8.53 0.09
CA GLY A 78 -5.79 8.37 1.50
C GLY A 78 -6.98 7.43 1.73
N VAL A 79 -8.06 7.56 0.95
CA VAL A 79 -9.22 6.66 1.04
C VAL A 79 -8.85 5.21 0.73
N LEU A 80 -8.07 4.99 -0.33
CA LEU A 80 -7.60 3.64 -0.69
C LEU A 80 -6.74 3.03 0.44
N GLU A 81 -5.95 3.85 1.10
CA GLU A 81 -5.11 3.39 2.20
C GLU A 81 -5.92 3.03 3.46
N VAL A 82 -7.02 3.72 3.73
CA VAL A 82 -7.98 3.32 4.79
C VAL A 82 -8.56 1.94 4.48
N TYR A 83 -8.94 1.67 3.25
CA TYR A 83 -9.42 0.33 2.85
C TYR A 83 -8.32 -0.74 2.99
N MET A 84 -7.09 -0.42 2.61
CA MET A 84 -5.95 -1.33 2.81
C MET A 84 -5.72 -1.61 4.30
N GLY A 85 -5.76 -0.60 5.13
CA GLY A 85 -5.64 -0.74 6.58
C GLY A 85 -6.74 -1.64 7.16
N HIS A 86 -7.98 -1.44 6.75
CA HIS A 86 -9.10 -2.31 7.16
C HIS A 86 -8.90 -3.76 6.70
N TYR A 87 -8.53 -3.98 5.46
CA TYR A 87 -8.22 -5.31 4.94
C TYR A 87 -7.14 -6.01 5.79
N MET A 88 -6.06 -5.31 6.07
CA MET A 88 -4.96 -5.86 6.90
C MET A 88 -5.41 -6.15 8.32
N ARG A 89 -6.28 -5.32 8.91
CA ARG A 89 -6.86 -5.58 10.21
C ARG A 89 -7.64 -6.89 10.24
N GLU A 90 -8.52 -7.10 9.27
CA GLU A 90 -9.31 -8.32 9.18
C GLU A 90 -8.42 -9.55 8.98
N TRP A 91 -7.41 -9.44 8.13
CA TRP A 91 -6.44 -10.50 7.92
C TRP A 91 -5.67 -10.84 9.21
N LEU A 92 -5.15 -9.83 9.92
CA LEU A 92 -4.43 -10.02 11.20
C LEU A 92 -5.32 -10.69 12.26
N ALA A 93 -6.62 -10.36 12.29
CA ALA A 93 -7.58 -10.99 13.18
C ALA A 93 -7.81 -12.47 12.81
N GLN A 94 -7.93 -12.79 11.54
CA GLN A 94 -8.04 -14.17 11.04
C GLN A 94 -6.80 -14.99 11.38
N GLN A 95 -5.60 -14.38 11.38
CA GLN A 95 -4.35 -15.04 11.78
C GLN A 95 -4.16 -15.12 13.30
N GLY A 96 -5.07 -14.56 14.09
CA GLY A 96 -4.98 -14.57 15.56
C GLY A 96 -3.93 -13.62 16.15
N VAL A 97 -3.39 -12.70 15.34
CA VAL A 97 -2.37 -11.72 15.80
C VAL A 97 -3.01 -10.56 16.56
N VAL A 98 -4.24 -10.19 16.21
CA VAL A 98 -5.04 -9.19 16.92
C VAL A 98 -6.44 -9.74 17.20
N THR A 99 -7.11 -9.19 18.21
CA THR A 99 -8.52 -9.51 18.48
C THR A 99 -9.42 -8.61 17.64
N SER A 100 -10.42 -9.21 16.98
CA SER A 100 -11.39 -8.44 16.18
C SER A 100 -12.17 -7.48 17.09
N GLY A 101 -12.32 -6.22 16.65
CA GLY A 101 -13.09 -5.20 17.36
C GLY A 101 -12.40 -4.58 18.58
N GLU A 102 -11.19 -5.02 18.94
CA GLU A 102 -10.42 -4.49 20.08
C GLU A 102 -9.17 -3.75 19.63
N CYS A 103 -8.73 -2.78 20.40
CA CYS A 103 -7.43 -2.16 20.18
C CYS A 103 -6.31 -3.13 20.57
N PRO A 104 -5.19 -3.14 19.82
CA PRO A 104 -4.02 -3.93 20.21
C PRO A 104 -3.46 -3.43 21.54
N PRO A 105 -2.77 -4.27 22.30
CA PRO A 105 -2.04 -3.83 23.48
C PRO A 105 -1.08 -2.67 23.18
N GLU A 106 -0.78 -1.86 24.18
CA GLU A 106 0.20 -0.79 24.07
C GLU A 106 1.54 -1.35 23.54
N ASN A 107 2.15 -0.67 22.60
CA ASN A 107 3.40 -1.07 21.94
C ASN A 107 3.35 -2.35 21.08
N ALA A 108 2.19 -2.96 20.89
CA ALA A 108 2.05 -4.09 19.98
C ALA A 108 2.10 -3.70 18.49
N VAL A 109 1.83 -2.45 18.18
CA VAL A 109 1.89 -1.89 16.81
C VAL A 109 2.87 -0.72 16.78
N TYR A 110 3.82 -0.78 15.89
CA TYR A 110 4.77 0.30 15.63
C TYR A 110 4.71 0.71 14.16
N ALA A 111 4.39 1.96 13.90
CA ALA A 111 4.34 2.54 12.57
C ALA A 111 5.45 3.57 12.40
N TYR A 112 6.24 3.45 11.34
CA TYR A 112 7.32 4.36 11.03
C TYR A 112 7.30 4.74 9.54
N ALA A 113 7.39 6.01 9.24
CA ALA A 113 7.33 6.56 7.89
C ALA A 113 8.56 7.40 7.57
N ASN A 114 8.90 7.45 6.28
CA ASN A 114 9.82 8.46 5.77
C ASN A 114 9.22 9.86 5.99
N SER A 115 10.04 10.86 6.27
CA SER A 115 9.64 12.20 6.69
C SER A 115 9.13 13.10 5.55
N LEU A 116 8.36 12.54 4.63
CA LEU A 116 7.68 13.25 3.54
C LEU A 116 6.16 13.21 3.76
N GLN A 117 5.46 14.28 3.39
CA GLN A 117 4.01 14.36 3.57
C GLN A 117 3.29 13.10 3.06
N ARG A 118 3.54 12.67 1.84
CA ARG A 118 2.89 11.50 1.22
C ARG A 118 3.11 10.20 1.98
N THR A 119 4.28 10.00 2.57
CA THR A 119 4.60 8.78 3.31
C THR A 119 4.02 8.77 4.71
N VAL A 120 4.12 9.89 5.43
CA VAL A 120 3.50 10.05 6.75
C VAL A 120 1.99 9.96 6.64
N ALA A 121 1.38 10.67 5.69
CA ALA A 121 -0.07 10.61 5.45
C ALA A 121 -0.53 9.19 5.06
N THR A 122 0.21 8.47 4.20
CA THR A 122 -0.11 7.07 3.87
C THR A 122 -0.16 6.21 5.14
N ALA A 123 0.86 6.29 5.99
CA ALA A 123 0.88 5.53 7.24
C ALA A 123 -0.26 5.93 8.20
N GLN A 124 -0.60 7.23 8.29
CA GLN A 124 -1.71 7.71 9.12
C GLN A 124 -3.06 7.17 8.64
N PHE A 125 -3.32 7.19 7.33
CA PHE A 125 -4.55 6.62 6.77
C PHE A 125 -4.61 5.10 6.91
N PHE A 126 -3.47 4.41 6.76
CA PHE A 126 -3.40 2.97 7.04
C PHE A 126 -3.78 2.67 8.48
N ILE A 127 -3.18 3.35 9.45
CA ILE A 127 -3.49 3.19 10.88
C ILE A 127 -4.96 3.54 11.17
N THR A 128 -5.50 4.58 10.53
CA THR A 128 -6.92 4.92 10.66
C THR A 128 -7.82 3.78 10.20
N GLY A 129 -7.47 3.09 9.12
CA GLY A 129 -8.22 1.93 8.64
C GLY A 129 -8.02 0.68 9.48
N ALA A 130 -6.79 0.42 9.92
CA ALA A 130 -6.46 -0.80 10.66
C ALA A 130 -6.81 -0.71 12.15
N PHE A 131 -6.58 0.44 12.80
CA PHE A 131 -6.71 0.62 14.24
C PHE A 131 -7.43 1.93 14.57
N PRO A 132 -8.69 2.12 14.10
CA PRO A 132 -9.42 3.36 14.29
C PRO A 132 -9.63 3.65 15.78
N GLY A 133 -9.24 4.85 16.21
CA GLY A 133 -9.42 5.28 17.60
C GLY A 133 -8.47 4.65 18.62
N CYS A 134 -7.54 3.80 18.22
CA CYS A 134 -6.63 3.09 19.14
C CYS A 134 -5.39 3.92 19.56
N GLY A 135 -5.24 5.15 19.07
CA GLY A 135 -4.12 6.01 19.46
C GLY A 135 -2.74 5.57 18.96
N VAL A 136 -2.67 4.72 17.93
CA VAL A 136 -1.39 4.31 17.34
C VAL A 136 -0.75 5.49 16.64
N THR A 137 0.46 5.85 17.07
CA THR A 137 1.22 6.99 16.54
C THR A 137 2.07 6.54 15.34
N VAL A 138 2.08 7.35 14.28
CA VAL A 138 3.03 7.22 13.19
C VAL A 138 4.29 8.01 13.52
N HIS A 139 5.40 7.31 13.66
CA HIS A 139 6.72 7.89 13.92
C HIS A 139 7.41 8.27 12.61
N HIS A 140 8.21 9.32 12.66
CA HIS A 140 9.08 9.77 11.57
C HIS A 140 10.16 10.67 12.15
N GLN A 141 11.18 11.04 11.36
CA GLN A 141 12.17 12.04 11.82
C GLN A 141 11.50 13.39 12.04
N GLU A 142 12.03 14.19 12.96
CA GLU A 142 11.47 15.50 13.34
C GLU A 142 11.30 16.45 12.15
N LYS A 143 12.28 16.49 11.26
CA LYS A 143 12.28 17.41 10.13
C LYS A 143 11.50 16.86 8.95
N MET A 144 10.28 17.32 8.77
CA MET A 144 9.47 17.03 7.59
C MET A 144 10.08 17.61 6.30
N GLY A 145 9.88 16.91 5.18
CA GLY A 145 10.35 17.30 3.86
C GLY A 145 11.76 16.82 3.53
N THR A 146 12.40 16.08 4.42
CA THR A 146 13.72 15.46 4.20
C THR A 146 13.60 13.95 4.01
N MET A 147 14.54 13.37 3.26
CA MET A 147 14.62 11.91 3.13
C MET A 147 15.31 11.32 4.36
N ASP A 148 14.62 10.39 5.00
CA ASP A 148 15.20 9.59 6.07
C ASP A 148 16.20 8.58 5.47
N PRO A 149 17.44 8.51 5.94
CA PRO A 149 18.44 7.54 5.47
C PRO A 149 17.99 6.09 5.54
N THR A 150 17.09 5.74 6.45
CA THR A 150 16.49 4.41 6.56
C THR A 150 15.80 3.99 5.26
N PHE A 151 15.15 4.93 4.56
CA PHE A 151 14.43 4.70 3.31
C PHE A 151 15.20 5.14 2.06
N ASN A 152 16.39 5.68 2.23
CA ASN A 152 17.26 6.16 1.16
C ASN A 152 18.68 5.66 1.37
N PRO A 153 18.91 4.34 1.21
CA PRO A 153 20.23 3.77 1.42
C PRO A 153 21.24 4.38 0.45
N VAL A 154 22.40 4.75 0.96
CA VAL A 154 23.52 5.23 0.14
C VAL A 154 24.28 4.02 -0.36
N ILE A 155 24.38 3.89 -1.68
CA ILE A 155 25.26 2.89 -2.30
C ILE A 155 26.69 3.43 -2.22
N THR A 156 27.54 2.74 -1.47
CA THR A 156 28.93 3.12 -1.27
C THR A 156 29.90 2.38 -2.19
N ASP A 157 29.45 1.30 -2.83
CA ASP A 157 30.23 0.56 -3.82
C ASP A 157 29.95 1.13 -5.21
N ASP A 158 30.92 1.86 -5.77
CA ASP A 158 30.92 2.43 -7.11
C ASP A 158 31.80 1.64 -8.11
N SER A 159 32.23 0.44 -7.73
CA SER A 159 33.05 -0.42 -8.58
C SER A 159 32.33 -0.80 -9.89
N ALA A 160 33.11 -0.94 -10.96
CA ALA A 160 32.60 -1.40 -12.24
C ALA A 160 31.91 -2.76 -12.12
N ALA A 161 32.44 -3.65 -11.28
CA ALA A 161 31.86 -4.97 -11.02
C ALA A 161 30.48 -4.90 -10.35
N PHE A 162 30.26 -3.96 -9.42
CA PHE A 162 28.96 -3.71 -8.83
C PHE A 162 27.98 -3.19 -9.88
N SER A 163 28.37 -2.18 -10.65
CA SER A 163 27.54 -1.57 -11.69
C SER A 163 27.11 -2.59 -12.74
N GLU A 164 28.03 -3.45 -13.21
CA GLU A 164 27.72 -4.51 -14.18
C GLU A 164 26.71 -5.51 -13.63
N LYS A 165 26.89 -5.99 -12.40
CA LYS A 165 25.94 -6.91 -11.74
C LYS A 165 24.58 -6.25 -11.53
N ALA A 166 24.53 -4.98 -11.18
CA ALA A 166 23.28 -4.25 -11.01
C ALA A 166 22.52 -4.12 -12.33
N VAL A 167 23.21 -3.80 -13.43
CA VAL A 167 22.60 -3.74 -14.77
C VAL A 167 22.05 -5.10 -15.17
N GLN A 168 22.83 -6.16 -15.05
CA GLN A 168 22.40 -7.53 -15.37
C GLN A 168 21.17 -7.95 -14.57
N ALA A 169 21.13 -7.60 -13.28
CA ALA A 169 19.97 -7.90 -12.43
C ALA A 169 18.71 -7.12 -12.84
N MET A 170 18.85 -5.88 -13.27
CA MET A 170 17.75 -5.06 -13.77
C MET A 170 17.23 -5.55 -15.12
N GLU A 171 18.12 -5.91 -16.04
CA GLU A 171 17.77 -6.46 -17.35
C GLU A 171 16.99 -7.77 -17.19
N LYS A 172 17.50 -8.70 -16.41
CA LYS A 172 16.81 -9.96 -16.11
C LYS A 172 15.41 -9.72 -15.54
N ARG A 173 15.26 -8.76 -14.61
CA ARG A 173 13.97 -8.43 -14.02
C ARG A 173 12.99 -7.81 -15.02
N SER A 174 13.49 -7.00 -15.96
CA SER A 174 12.63 -6.39 -16.98
C SER A 174 12.12 -7.42 -17.98
N GLU A 175 12.92 -8.42 -18.32
CA GLU A 175 12.51 -9.53 -19.20
C GLU A 175 11.41 -10.39 -18.57
N GLU A 176 11.47 -10.63 -17.26
CA GLU A 176 10.44 -11.38 -16.52
C GLU A 176 9.05 -10.71 -16.55
N HIS A 177 8.99 -9.39 -16.80
CA HIS A 177 7.74 -8.62 -16.82
C HIS A 177 7.21 -8.32 -18.22
N THR A 178 7.95 -8.66 -19.27
CA THR A 178 7.58 -8.40 -20.68
C THR A 178 7.16 -9.67 -21.44
N SER A 179 7.20 -10.82 -20.83
CA SER A 179 6.78 -12.12 -21.40
C SER A 179 5.34 -12.47 -21.06
#